data_1ccf8696663c2e6e21518c5ad7c18240
#
_entry.id   1ccf8696663c2e6e21518c5ad7c18240
#
_cell.length_a   1.000
_cell.length_b   1.000
_cell.length_c   1.000
_cell.angle_alpha   90.00
_cell.angle_beta   90.00
_cell.angle_gamma   90.00
#
_symmetry.space_group_name_H-M   'P 1'
#
loop_
_entity.id
_entity.type
_entity.pdbx_description
1 polymer ?
#
loop_
_entity_poly.entity_id
_entity_poly.type
_entity_poly.pdbx_seq_one_letter_code
_entity_poly.pdbx_strand_id
1 'polypeptide(L)'
;MRTATTSPGEAAQLLQADHRLLVDRIDGLSEAELRAPYRVVSGPLGHFCDSLHDLTAHLLMWDEIALAVLRDAAAGRLHWSLDPRWETAEVGSALNVGGVEAGRHLPSGLLLHRFHSVADALVAEIQQYDETSWHDPSTGGGYDGGIGALAEYAATPPDGALFGHAARHLNPAQVPA
;
A
#
# COMPACT_ATOMS: atom_id res chain seq x y z
N MET A 1 -6.43 21.39 -7.93
CA MET A 1 -6.41 20.21 -8.83
C MET A 1 -5.01 19.59 -8.78
N ARG A 2 -4.92 18.35 -8.38
CA ARG A 2 -3.66 17.58 -8.31
C ARG A 2 -3.40 16.95 -9.67
N THR A 3 -2.14 16.89 -10.08
CA THR A 3 -1.72 16.26 -11.34
C THR A 3 -0.69 15.18 -11.01
N ALA A 4 -0.82 14.02 -11.65
CA ALA A 4 0.17 12.95 -11.51
C ALA A 4 1.55 13.42 -11.98
N THR A 5 2.58 13.00 -11.28
CA THR A 5 3.99 13.31 -11.59
C THR A 5 4.67 12.16 -12.34
N THR A 6 4.06 10.97 -12.34
CA THR A 6 4.54 9.75 -13.01
C THR A 6 3.66 9.38 -14.20
N SER A 7 4.19 8.61 -15.12
CA SER A 7 3.42 7.83 -16.10
C SER A 7 2.84 6.57 -15.46
N PRO A 8 1.81 5.92 -16.04
CA PRO A 8 1.30 4.65 -15.51
C PRO A 8 2.37 3.54 -15.50
N GLY A 9 3.24 3.51 -16.51
CA GLY A 9 4.35 2.56 -16.57
C GLY A 9 5.38 2.79 -15.45
N GLU A 10 5.72 4.04 -15.17
CA GLU A 10 6.65 4.43 -14.12
C GLU A 10 6.06 4.16 -12.71
N ALA A 11 4.79 4.49 -12.50
CA ALA A 11 4.06 4.19 -11.26
C ALA A 11 4.05 2.68 -10.97
N ALA A 12 3.72 1.86 -11.97
CA ALA A 12 3.73 0.41 -11.85
C ALA A 12 5.14 -0.15 -11.54
N GLN A 13 6.20 0.40 -12.14
CA GLN A 13 7.58 0.00 -11.87
C GLN A 13 8.01 0.35 -10.44
N LEU A 14 7.69 1.55 -9.96
CA LEU A 14 7.98 1.98 -8.59
C LEU A 14 7.27 1.09 -7.57
N LEU A 15 5.99 0.83 -7.76
CA LEU A 15 5.21 -0.04 -6.89
C LEU A 15 5.75 -1.48 -6.87
N GLN A 16 6.08 -2.05 -8.04
CA GLN A 16 6.69 -3.38 -8.12
C GLN A 16 8.05 -3.43 -7.43
N ALA A 17 8.85 -2.37 -7.55
CA ALA A 17 10.15 -2.30 -6.88
C ALA A 17 9.98 -2.27 -5.36
N ASP A 18 9.01 -1.51 -4.84
CA ASP A 18 8.71 -1.44 -3.42
C ASP A 18 8.19 -2.78 -2.87
N HIS A 19 7.24 -3.43 -3.55
CA HIS A 19 6.77 -4.76 -3.16
C HIS A 19 7.90 -5.78 -3.12
N ARG A 20 8.83 -5.75 -4.08
CA ARG A 20 10.02 -6.63 -4.09
C ARG A 20 10.89 -6.45 -2.86
N LEU A 21 11.03 -5.24 -2.32
CA LEU A 21 11.80 -5.02 -1.08
C LEU A 21 11.25 -5.84 0.09
N LEU A 22 9.92 -5.93 0.23
CA LEU A 22 9.33 -6.79 1.26
C LEU A 22 9.50 -8.26 0.90
N VAL A 23 9.18 -8.65 -0.35
CA VAL A 23 9.30 -10.05 -0.79
C VAL A 23 10.71 -10.58 -0.59
N ASP A 24 11.74 -9.85 -1.02
CA ASP A 24 13.15 -10.23 -0.83
C ASP A 24 13.53 -10.35 0.65
N ARG A 25 12.83 -9.61 1.53
CA ARG A 25 13.07 -9.67 2.98
C ARG A 25 12.43 -10.89 3.63
N ILE A 26 11.30 -11.38 3.11
CA ILE A 26 10.50 -12.45 3.71
C ILE A 26 10.65 -13.80 3.00
N ASP A 27 11.22 -13.82 1.80
CA ASP A 27 11.39 -15.04 1.03
C ASP A 27 12.26 -16.06 1.77
N GLY A 28 11.77 -17.30 1.79
CA GLY A 28 12.45 -18.42 2.46
C GLY A 28 12.34 -18.43 3.99
N LEU A 29 11.73 -17.42 4.63
CA LEU A 29 11.52 -17.41 6.07
C LEU A 29 10.40 -18.38 6.48
N SER A 30 10.66 -19.11 7.58
CA SER A 30 9.63 -19.93 8.23
C SER A 30 8.58 -19.06 8.93
N GLU A 31 7.43 -19.65 9.27
CA GLU A 31 6.38 -18.99 10.06
C GLU A 31 6.92 -18.38 11.36
N ALA A 32 7.81 -19.09 12.05
CA ALA A 32 8.41 -18.63 13.31
C ALA A 32 9.32 -17.42 13.09
N GLU A 33 10.10 -17.39 12.00
CA GLU A 33 10.97 -16.27 11.66
C GLU A 33 10.17 -15.04 11.22
N LEU A 34 9.09 -15.21 10.44
CA LEU A 34 8.19 -14.14 10.05
C LEU A 34 7.53 -13.47 11.27
N ARG A 35 7.22 -14.24 12.30
CA ARG A 35 6.61 -13.77 13.56
C ARG A 35 7.61 -13.35 14.62
N ALA A 36 8.90 -13.59 14.39
CA ALA A 36 9.93 -13.15 15.31
C ALA A 36 9.98 -11.62 15.42
N PRO A 37 10.41 -11.06 16.58
CA PRO A 37 10.52 -9.62 16.74
C PRO A 37 11.37 -8.97 15.66
N TYR A 38 10.82 -8.01 14.95
CA TYR A 38 11.48 -7.22 13.93
C TYR A 38 11.20 -5.74 14.17
N ARG A 39 12.27 -4.93 14.17
CA ARG A 39 12.15 -3.49 14.38
C ARG A 39 11.67 -2.79 13.11
N VAL A 40 10.37 -2.71 12.94
CA VAL A 40 9.75 -1.92 11.88
C VAL A 40 10.00 -0.42 12.14
N VAL A 41 10.30 0.33 11.10
CA VAL A 41 10.41 1.80 11.20
C VAL A 41 9.00 2.37 11.30
N SER A 42 8.70 3.02 12.42
CA SER A 42 7.37 3.61 12.66
C SER A 42 7.11 4.81 11.74
N GLY A 43 5.87 4.94 11.31
CA GLY A 43 5.37 6.11 10.61
C GLY A 43 4.83 7.19 11.57
N PRO A 44 4.31 8.31 11.04
CA PRO A 44 3.77 9.41 11.85
C PRO A 44 2.54 9.03 12.67
N LEU A 45 1.84 7.96 12.29
CA LEU A 45 0.62 7.48 12.99
C LEU A 45 0.91 6.52 14.14
N GLY A 46 2.18 6.17 14.38
CA GLY A 46 2.57 5.34 15.52
C GLY A 46 3.27 4.04 15.15
N HIS A 47 3.34 3.14 16.13
CA HIS A 47 3.95 1.82 16.02
C HIS A 47 2.86 0.75 16.12
N PHE A 48 2.73 -0.11 15.11
CA PHE A 48 1.69 -1.15 15.05
C PHE A 48 2.23 -2.52 14.69
N CYS A 49 3.45 -2.60 14.18
CA CYS A 49 4.05 -3.83 13.64
C CYS A 49 5.27 -4.22 14.47
N ASP A 50 5.23 -5.41 15.07
CA ASP A 50 6.30 -5.96 15.89
C ASP A 50 7.10 -7.06 15.15
N SER A 51 6.65 -7.45 13.95
CA SER A 51 7.21 -8.53 13.16
C SER A 51 7.09 -8.26 11.65
N LEU A 52 7.77 -9.04 10.83
CA LEU A 52 7.59 -9.01 9.36
C LEU A 52 6.20 -9.51 8.95
N HIS A 53 5.61 -10.42 9.72
CA HIS A 53 4.23 -10.86 9.53
C HIS A 53 3.25 -9.69 9.73
N ASP A 54 3.40 -8.90 10.79
CA ASP A 54 2.59 -7.71 11.05
C ASP A 54 2.78 -6.66 9.94
N LEU A 55 4.02 -6.45 9.50
CA LEU A 55 4.32 -5.52 8.41
C LEU A 55 3.65 -5.95 7.11
N THR A 56 3.66 -7.25 6.79
CA THR A 56 2.98 -7.79 5.61
C THR A 56 1.47 -7.53 5.68
N ALA A 57 0.86 -7.75 6.85
CA ALA A 57 -0.56 -7.47 7.06
C ALA A 57 -0.90 -5.98 6.90
N HIS A 58 -0.03 -5.12 7.41
CA HIS A 58 -0.16 -3.66 7.28
C HIS A 58 -0.12 -3.21 5.82
N LEU A 59 0.89 -3.64 5.07
CA LEU A 59 1.04 -3.29 3.66
C LEU A 59 -0.11 -3.85 2.80
N LEU A 60 -0.49 -5.12 3.03
CA LEU A 60 -1.64 -5.73 2.37
C LEU A 60 -2.92 -4.90 2.54
N MET A 61 -3.22 -4.46 3.76
CA MET A 61 -4.43 -3.65 4.01
C MET A 61 -4.43 -2.36 3.19
N TRP A 62 -3.29 -1.66 3.12
CA TRP A 62 -3.20 -0.42 2.37
C TRP A 62 -3.24 -0.64 0.86
N ASP A 63 -2.63 -1.71 0.35
CA ASP A 63 -2.73 -2.10 -1.06
C ASP A 63 -4.16 -2.47 -1.45
N GLU A 64 -4.91 -3.15 -0.56
CA GLU A 64 -6.34 -3.45 -0.77
C GLU A 64 -7.18 -2.18 -0.83
N ILE A 65 -6.91 -1.22 0.05
CA ILE A 65 -7.60 0.09 0.01
C ILE A 65 -7.23 0.83 -1.27
N ALA A 66 -5.96 0.90 -1.65
CA ALA A 66 -5.52 1.56 -2.87
C ALA A 66 -6.17 0.93 -4.13
N LEU A 67 -6.20 -0.39 -4.22
CA LEU A 67 -6.86 -1.11 -5.30
C LEU A 67 -8.37 -0.80 -5.36
N ALA A 68 -9.03 -0.78 -4.21
CA ALA A 68 -10.46 -0.45 -4.13
C ALA A 68 -10.73 1.01 -4.53
N VAL A 69 -9.87 1.93 -4.12
CA VAL A 69 -9.91 3.37 -4.49
C VAL A 69 -9.84 3.52 -6.00
N LEU A 70 -8.89 2.87 -6.67
CA LEU A 70 -8.73 2.97 -8.13
C LEU A 70 -9.93 2.36 -8.87
N ARG A 71 -10.42 1.21 -8.44
CA ARG A 71 -11.60 0.56 -9.04
C ARG A 71 -12.88 1.35 -8.86
N ASP A 72 -13.08 1.98 -7.72
CA ASP A 72 -14.21 2.87 -7.51
C ASP A 72 -14.12 4.10 -8.42
N ALA A 73 -12.95 4.71 -8.54
CA ALA A 73 -12.72 5.84 -9.42
C ALA A 73 -12.97 5.47 -10.88
N ALA A 74 -12.48 4.32 -11.36
CA ALA A 74 -12.76 3.80 -12.70
C ALA A 74 -14.26 3.60 -12.96
N ALA A 75 -15.03 3.31 -11.92
CA ALA A 75 -16.49 3.22 -11.98
C ALA A 75 -17.22 4.57 -11.74
N GLY A 76 -16.48 5.69 -11.71
CA GLY A 76 -17.03 7.03 -11.50
C GLY A 76 -17.50 7.29 -10.05
N ARG A 77 -16.98 6.56 -9.08
CA ARG A 77 -17.35 6.67 -7.66
C ARG A 77 -16.19 7.15 -6.81
N LEU A 78 -16.50 7.95 -5.80
CA LEU A 78 -15.56 8.29 -4.75
C LEU A 78 -15.55 7.18 -3.68
N HIS A 79 -14.38 6.60 -3.42
CA HIS A 79 -14.23 5.59 -2.38
C HIS A 79 -14.38 6.22 -0.98
N TRP A 80 -14.95 5.48 -0.02
CA TRP A 80 -15.23 5.96 1.34
C TRP A 80 -13.98 6.45 2.09
N SER A 81 -12.81 5.87 1.82
CA SER A 81 -11.56 6.25 2.48
C SER A 81 -11.06 7.65 2.11
N LEU A 82 -11.58 8.23 1.03
CA LEU A 82 -11.27 9.58 0.57
C LEU A 82 -12.16 10.66 1.20
N ASP A 83 -13.11 10.27 2.04
CA ASP A 83 -13.90 11.23 2.81
C ASP A 83 -13.02 11.84 3.91
N PRO A 84 -12.95 13.18 4.05
CA PRO A 84 -12.09 13.84 5.05
C PRO A 84 -12.26 13.36 6.48
N ARG A 85 -13.40 12.76 6.83
CA ARG A 85 -13.64 12.15 8.14
C ARG A 85 -12.72 10.96 8.43
N TRP A 86 -12.21 10.29 7.39
CA TRP A 86 -11.28 9.16 7.48
C TRP A 86 -9.81 9.58 7.45
N GLU A 87 -9.51 10.83 7.09
CA GLU A 87 -8.14 11.36 6.95
C GLU A 87 -7.58 11.93 8.28
N THR A 88 -8.21 11.66 9.41
CA THR A 88 -7.69 12.09 10.71
C THR A 88 -6.62 11.12 11.22
N ALA A 89 -5.64 11.63 11.98
CA ALA A 89 -4.60 10.81 12.57
C ALA A 89 -5.16 9.69 13.47
N GLU A 90 -6.24 9.96 14.19
CA GLU A 90 -6.93 9.00 15.04
C GLU A 90 -7.51 7.83 14.24
N VAL A 91 -8.22 8.12 13.15
CA VAL A 91 -8.83 7.10 12.29
C VAL A 91 -7.76 6.33 11.52
N GLY A 92 -6.73 7.00 10.99
CA GLY A 92 -5.60 6.35 10.32
C GLY A 92 -4.86 5.39 11.26
N SER A 93 -4.65 5.79 12.52
CA SER A 93 -4.07 4.91 13.53
C SER A 93 -4.97 3.70 13.82
N ALA A 94 -6.29 3.90 13.96
CA ALA A 94 -7.24 2.82 14.20
C ALA A 94 -7.29 1.82 13.03
N LEU A 95 -7.25 2.29 11.78
CA LEU A 95 -7.16 1.44 10.59
C LEU A 95 -5.88 0.60 10.60
N ASN A 96 -4.73 1.20 10.90
CA ASN A 96 -3.46 0.49 11.00
C ASN A 96 -3.50 -0.63 12.04
N VAL A 97 -3.98 -0.32 13.24
CA VAL A 97 -4.13 -1.31 14.32
C VAL A 97 -5.09 -2.44 13.90
N GLY A 98 -6.24 -2.08 13.33
CA GLY A 98 -7.25 -3.05 12.88
C GLY A 98 -6.76 -3.96 11.75
N GLY A 99 -6.04 -3.41 10.77
CA GLY A 99 -5.47 -4.18 9.65
C GLY A 99 -4.41 -5.17 10.11
N VAL A 100 -3.49 -4.74 10.98
CA VAL A 100 -2.47 -5.62 11.56
C VAL A 100 -3.11 -6.72 12.40
N GLU A 101 -4.07 -6.36 13.27
CA GLU A 101 -4.74 -7.34 14.15
C GLU A 101 -5.53 -8.38 13.34
N ALA A 102 -6.20 -7.97 12.26
CA ALA A 102 -6.89 -8.90 11.37
C ALA A 102 -5.92 -9.90 10.71
N GLY A 103 -4.70 -9.45 10.38
CA GLY A 103 -3.67 -10.30 9.79
C GLY A 103 -3.00 -11.27 10.78
N ARG A 104 -2.89 -10.90 12.05
CA ARG A 104 -2.13 -11.65 13.07
C ARG A 104 -2.58 -13.11 13.22
N HIS A 105 -3.85 -13.39 13.01
CA HIS A 105 -4.42 -14.72 13.15
C HIS A 105 -4.37 -15.56 11.86
N LEU A 106 -3.93 -14.97 10.76
CA LEU A 106 -3.77 -15.71 9.50
C LEU A 106 -2.48 -16.53 9.52
N PRO A 107 -2.50 -17.79 9.04
CA PRO A 107 -1.27 -18.51 8.71
C PRO A 107 -0.43 -17.68 7.72
N SER A 108 0.89 -17.63 7.94
CA SER A 108 1.77 -16.78 7.11
C SER A 108 1.68 -17.13 5.63
N GLY A 109 1.59 -18.42 5.27
CA GLY A 109 1.42 -18.82 3.87
C GLY A 109 0.16 -18.25 3.20
N LEU A 110 -0.96 -18.14 3.95
CA LEU A 110 -2.18 -17.54 3.44
C LEU A 110 -2.07 -16.02 3.34
N LEU A 111 -1.46 -15.37 4.33
CA LEU A 111 -1.21 -13.93 4.32
C LEU A 111 -0.32 -13.52 3.13
N LEU A 112 0.79 -14.26 2.91
CA LEU A 112 1.70 -14.02 1.79
C LEU A 112 1.02 -14.23 0.44
N HIS A 113 0.24 -15.32 0.28
CA HIS A 113 -0.53 -15.55 -0.94
C HIS A 113 -1.48 -14.38 -1.26
N ARG A 114 -2.19 -13.88 -0.23
CA ARG A 114 -3.08 -12.73 -0.38
C ARG A 114 -2.31 -11.46 -0.73
N PHE A 115 -1.19 -11.19 -0.05
CA PHE A 115 -0.33 -10.05 -0.34
C PHE A 115 0.14 -10.06 -1.80
N HIS A 116 0.70 -11.16 -2.29
CA HIS A 116 1.13 -11.26 -3.70
C HIS A 116 -0.03 -11.05 -4.67
N SER A 117 -1.19 -11.67 -4.41
CA SER A 117 -2.35 -11.54 -5.29
C SER A 117 -2.87 -10.11 -5.37
N VAL A 118 -2.87 -9.37 -4.26
CA VAL A 118 -3.31 -7.97 -4.21
C VAL A 118 -2.27 -7.05 -4.85
N ALA A 119 -0.99 -7.26 -4.56
CA ALA A 119 0.10 -6.51 -5.16
C ALA A 119 0.10 -6.62 -6.70
N ASP A 120 -0.04 -7.84 -7.22
CA ASP A 120 -0.15 -8.07 -8.67
C ASP A 120 -1.40 -7.40 -9.26
N ALA A 121 -2.54 -7.49 -8.56
CA ALA A 121 -3.78 -6.86 -9.01
C ALA A 121 -3.69 -5.33 -9.02
N LEU A 122 -3.03 -4.71 -8.03
CA LEU A 122 -2.85 -3.27 -7.96
C LEU A 122 -1.93 -2.76 -9.09
N VAL A 123 -0.83 -3.48 -9.35
CA VAL A 123 0.05 -3.18 -10.49
C VAL A 123 -0.71 -3.31 -11.81
N ALA A 124 -1.47 -4.39 -12.01
CA ALA A 124 -2.28 -4.60 -13.21
C ALA A 124 -3.36 -3.52 -13.38
N GLU A 125 -3.95 -3.05 -12.29
CA GLU A 125 -4.92 -1.95 -12.31
C GLU A 125 -4.29 -0.65 -12.81
N ILE A 126 -3.08 -0.32 -12.37
CA ILE A 126 -2.35 0.86 -12.83
C ILE A 126 -1.97 0.73 -14.32
N GLN A 127 -1.53 -0.46 -14.75
CA GLN A 127 -1.05 -0.69 -16.11
C GLN A 127 -2.13 -0.66 -17.20
N GLN A 128 -3.43 -0.72 -16.83
CA GLN A 128 -4.50 -0.65 -17.83
C GLN A 128 -4.77 0.78 -18.34
N TYR A 129 -4.22 1.80 -17.67
CA TYR A 129 -4.40 3.20 -18.08
C TYR A 129 -3.35 3.61 -19.12
N ASP A 130 -3.76 4.41 -20.10
CA ASP A 130 -2.85 5.12 -21.01
C ASP A 130 -2.47 6.49 -20.44
N GLU A 131 -1.46 7.15 -21.03
CA GLU A 131 -1.00 8.48 -20.60
C GLU A 131 -2.12 9.52 -20.57
N THR A 132 -3.04 9.44 -21.53
CA THR A 132 -4.13 10.42 -21.65
C THR A 132 -5.11 10.29 -20.49
N SER A 133 -5.61 9.09 -20.23
CA SER A 133 -6.53 8.81 -19.12
C SER A 133 -5.86 8.98 -17.76
N TRP A 134 -4.56 8.68 -17.65
CA TRP A 134 -3.80 8.82 -16.43
C TRP A 134 -3.71 10.27 -15.95
N HIS A 135 -3.52 11.21 -16.87
CA HIS A 135 -3.38 12.63 -16.56
C HIS A 135 -4.70 13.42 -16.71
N ASP A 136 -5.77 12.81 -17.22
CA ASP A 136 -7.06 13.48 -17.37
C ASP A 136 -7.72 13.71 -16.00
N PRO A 137 -7.93 14.96 -15.58
CA PRO A 137 -8.52 15.26 -14.28
C PRO A 137 -9.95 14.76 -14.12
N SER A 138 -10.64 14.40 -15.19
CA SER A 138 -12.03 13.89 -15.14
C SER A 138 -12.11 12.42 -14.72
N THR A 139 -10.99 11.68 -14.72
CA THR A 139 -10.96 10.23 -14.45
C THR A 139 -10.89 9.84 -12.98
N GLY A 140 -10.73 10.81 -12.08
CA GLY A 140 -10.52 10.57 -10.64
C GLY A 140 -11.77 10.18 -9.82
N GLY A 141 -12.92 9.90 -10.45
CA GLY A 141 -14.11 9.43 -9.74
C GLY A 141 -14.66 10.42 -8.69
N GLY A 142 -14.42 11.71 -8.86
CA GLY A 142 -14.80 12.78 -7.91
C GLY A 142 -13.64 13.25 -7.01
N TYR A 143 -12.48 12.63 -7.11
CA TYR A 143 -11.25 13.14 -6.50
C TYR A 143 -10.76 14.41 -7.23
N ASP A 144 -10.13 15.35 -6.50
CA ASP A 144 -9.58 16.57 -7.09
C ASP A 144 -8.25 16.30 -7.84
N GLY A 145 -8.34 15.60 -8.95
CA GLY A 145 -7.27 15.16 -9.83
C GLY A 145 -7.69 13.95 -10.66
N GLY A 146 -6.85 13.56 -11.63
CA GLY A 146 -7.06 12.36 -12.43
C GLY A 146 -6.72 11.07 -11.67
N ILE A 147 -6.95 9.92 -12.33
CA ILE A 147 -6.69 8.61 -11.76
C ILE A 147 -5.22 8.43 -11.36
N GLY A 148 -4.26 9.02 -12.09
CA GLY A 148 -2.84 8.97 -11.76
C GLY A 148 -2.53 9.71 -10.46
N ALA A 149 -3.05 10.92 -10.28
CA ALA A 149 -2.89 11.67 -9.03
C ALA A 149 -3.54 10.96 -7.84
N LEU A 150 -4.63 10.25 -8.08
CA LEU A 150 -5.29 9.43 -7.08
C LEU A 150 -4.46 8.19 -6.73
N ALA A 151 -3.85 7.52 -7.71
CA ALA A 151 -2.97 6.38 -7.49
C ALA A 151 -1.74 6.79 -6.66
N GLU A 152 -1.09 7.90 -7.02
CA GLU A 152 0.03 8.47 -6.25
C GLU A 152 -0.40 8.77 -4.80
N TYR A 153 -1.59 9.33 -4.61
CA TYR A 153 -2.11 9.63 -3.27
C TYR A 153 -2.40 8.36 -2.45
N ALA A 154 -3.11 7.39 -3.04
CA ALA A 154 -3.61 6.22 -2.32
C ALA A 154 -2.53 5.19 -2.00
N ALA A 155 -1.47 5.09 -2.84
CA ALA A 155 -0.42 4.10 -2.70
C ALA A 155 0.91 4.69 -2.17
N THR A 156 0.92 5.94 -1.71
CA THR A 156 2.11 6.58 -1.14
C THR A 156 1.93 6.82 0.35
N PRO A 157 2.84 6.33 1.21
CA PRO A 157 2.74 6.56 2.65
C PRO A 157 2.99 8.03 2.99
N PRO A 158 2.40 8.55 4.07
CA PRO A 158 2.77 9.86 4.59
C PRO A 158 4.29 9.98 4.82
N ASP A 159 4.90 11.06 4.38
CA ASP A 159 6.35 11.35 4.51
C ASP A 159 7.27 10.30 3.82
N GLY A 160 6.72 9.49 2.90
CA GLY A 160 7.45 8.50 2.10
C GLY A 160 7.74 8.97 0.67
N ALA A 161 8.58 8.20 -0.04
CA ALA A 161 8.72 8.32 -1.49
C ALA A 161 7.44 7.82 -2.19
N LEU A 162 7.21 8.28 -3.41
CA LEU A 162 6.10 7.79 -4.25
C LEU A 162 6.12 6.27 -4.34
N PHE A 163 5.00 5.64 -4.06
CA PHE A 163 4.80 4.18 -4.05
C PHE A 163 5.78 3.42 -3.13
N GLY A 164 6.40 4.09 -2.16
CA GLY A 164 7.49 3.55 -1.33
C GLY A 164 7.04 3.12 0.07
N HIS A 165 5.97 2.34 0.18
CA HIS A 165 5.39 1.97 1.48
C HIS A 165 6.23 0.93 2.23
N ALA A 166 6.70 -0.13 1.54
CA ALA A 166 7.61 -1.11 2.14
C ALA A 166 8.96 -0.47 2.49
N ALA A 167 9.52 0.33 1.57
CA ALA A 167 10.77 1.06 1.80
C ALA A 167 10.70 1.97 3.03
N ARG A 168 9.52 2.56 3.29
CA ARG A 168 9.29 3.45 4.44
C ARG A 168 9.40 2.72 5.78
N HIS A 169 8.99 1.47 5.82
CA HIS A 169 8.89 0.68 7.06
C HIS A 169 10.00 -0.34 7.28
N LEU A 170 10.65 -0.80 6.22
CA LEU A 170 11.76 -1.75 6.34
C LEU A 170 12.98 -1.09 6.96
N ASN A 171 13.60 -1.78 7.92
CA ASN A 171 14.83 -1.33 8.54
C ASN A 171 16.04 -1.86 7.74
N PRO A 172 16.78 -1.01 7.03
CA PRO A 172 17.90 -1.45 6.20
C PRO A 172 19.07 -2.03 7.02
N ALA A 173 19.15 -1.68 8.30
CA ALA A 173 20.21 -2.16 9.19
C ALA A 173 19.93 -3.52 9.84
N GLN A 174 18.71 -4.03 9.73
CA GLN A 174 18.29 -5.30 10.32
C GLN A 174 18.10 -6.36 9.25
N VAL A 175 19.06 -7.30 9.14
CA VAL A 175 18.87 -8.52 8.36
C VAL A 175 18.17 -9.54 9.27
N PRO A 176 17.15 -10.29 8.82
CA PRO A 176 16.60 -11.41 9.58
C PRO A 176 17.71 -12.41 9.93
N ALA A 177 17.67 -12.94 11.14
CA ALA A 177 18.66 -13.92 11.62
C ALA A 177 18.51 -15.28 10.94
#